data_3dda911d5d8b92946bd845547c33220e
#
_entry.id   3dda911d5d8b92946bd845547c33220e
#
_cell.length_a   1.000
_cell.length_b   1.000
_cell.length_c   1.000
_cell.angle_alpha   90.00
_cell.angle_beta   90.00
_cell.angle_gamma   90.00
#
_symmetry.space_group_name_H-M   'P 1'
#
loop_
_entity.id
_entity.type
_entity.pdbx_description
1 polymer ?
#
loop_
_entity_poly.entity_id
_entity_poly.type
_entity_poly.pdbx_seq_one_letter_code
_entity_poly.pdbx_strand_id
1 'polypeptide(L)'
;MIALSKNNKRPVAIDCANLACAYTHNLDYLGDGRGPVEAYKYWKEEGHKVKVFVWARKLFNRSDPEQVMANIEFFEEEIPPQDRIRIPPDADDDSYFISWAVKKGAILVTNDLMRDHRE
;
A
#
# COMPACT_ATOMS: atom_id res chain seq x y z
N MET A 1 -16.09 16.73 21.07
CA MET A 1 -15.55 16.82 20.48
C MET A 1 -15.35 15.96 19.85
N ILE A 2 -15.22 15.43 19.81
CA ILE A 2 -15.08 14.84 19.46
C ILE A 2 -15.72 14.31 18.31
N ALA A 3 -16.83 14.68 17.92
CA ALA A 3 -17.40 14.36 16.66
C ALA A 3 -16.51 14.74 15.52
N LEU A 4 -15.61 15.61 15.82
CA LEU A 4 -14.68 16.05 14.83
C LEU A 4 -13.80 14.98 14.30
N SER A 5 -13.45 14.04 15.15
CA SER A 5 -12.44 13.09 14.76
C SER A 5 -12.85 12.23 13.58
N LYS A 6 -14.13 11.94 13.42
CA LYS A 6 -14.57 11.15 12.31
C LYS A 6 -14.35 11.83 10.98
N ASN A 7 -14.65 13.13 10.93
CA ASN A 7 -14.53 13.86 9.68
C ASN A 7 -13.14 14.35 9.41
N ASN A 8 -12.29 14.30 10.44
CA ASN A 8 -10.95 14.82 10.33
C ASN A 8 -9.88 13.74 10.35
N LYS A 9 -10.28 12.52 10.14
CA LYS A 9 -9.31 11.44 10.09
C LYS A 9 -8.43 11.61 8.86
N ARG A 10 -7.13 11.50 9.07
CA ARG A 10 -6.17 11.66 8.00
C ARG A 10 -6.29 10.52 7.01
N PRO A 11 -6.04 10.76 5.73
CA PRO A 11 -5.96 9.65 4.80
C PRO A 11 -4.77 8.76 5.14
N VAL A 12 -4.82 7.55 4.67
CA VAL A 12 -3.77 6.56 4.93
C VAL A 12 -3.21 6.09 3.60
N ALA A 13 -1.89 6.09 3.49
CA ALA A 13 -1.19 5.63 2.29
C ALA A 13 -0.45 4.35 2.63
N ILE A 14 -0.76 3.28 1.95
CA ILE A 14 -0.17 1.95 2.19
C ILE A 14 0.82 1.62 1.10
N ASP A 15 2.03 1.21 1.50
CA ASP A 15 3.05 0.73 0.58
C ASP A 15 2.80 -0.77 0.33
N CYS A 16 2.15 -1.08 -0.78
CA CYS A 16 1.74 -2.43 -1.08
C CYS A 16 2.91 -3.40 -1.15
N ALA A 17 3.93 -3.05 -1.92
CA ALA A 17 5.07 -3.95 -2.12
C ALA A 17 5.76 -4.27 -0.81
N ASN A 18 5.95 -3.26 0.02
CA ASN A 18 6.64 -3.43 1.28
C ASN A 18 5.86 -4.36 2.21
N LEU A 19 4.56 -4.14 2.34
CA LEU A 19 3.74 -4.97 3.23
C LEU A 19 3.55 -6.37 2.67
N ALA A 20 3.48 -6.51 1.35
CA ALA A 20 3.38 -7.83 0.75
C ALA A 20 4.62 -8.66 1.05
N CYS A 21 5.79 -8.06 0.90
CA CYS A 21 7.05 -8.75 1.20
C CYS A 21 7.17 -9.07 2.68
N ALA A 22 6.78 -8.13 3.53
CA ALA A 22 6.86 -8.35 4.98
C ALA A 22 5.97 -9.51 5.42
N TYR A 23 4.84 -9.71 4.75
CA TYR A 23 3.93 -10.79 5.09
C TYR A 23 4.62 -12.15 4.97
N THR A 24 5.55 -12.29 4.05
CA THR A 24 6.30 -13.53 3.84
C THR A 24 7.62 -13.52 4.59
N HIS A 25 7.81 -12.58 5.50
CA HIS A 25 9.08 -12.38 6.22
C HIS A 25 10.24 -12.15 5.25
N ASN A 26 9.92 -11.54 4.10
CA ASN A 26 10.90 -11.22 3.05
C ASN A 26 11.53 -12.44 2.40
N LEU A 27 10.85 -13.60 2.51
CA LEU A 27 11.30 -14.81 1.84
C LEU A 27 10.93 -14.81 0.37
N ASP A 28 9.90 -14.04 0.01
CA ASP A 28 9.43 -13.92 -1.36
C ASP A 28 9.40 -12.44 -1.70
N TYR A 29 10.27 -12.01 -2.59
CA TYR A 29 10.37 -10.59 -2.90
C TYR A 29 9.16 -10.04 -3.65
N LEU A 30 8.32 -10.91 -4.21
CA LEU A 30 7.05 -10.47 -4.82
C LEU A 30 5.97 -10.34 -3.75
N GLY A 31 6.14 -11.05 -2.66
CA GLY A 31 5.26 -10.92 -1.52
C GLY A 31 3.92 -11.61 -1.67
N ASP A 32 3.05 -11.28 -0.74
CA ASP A 32 1.72 -11.89 -0.64
C ASP A 32 0.70 -10.78 -0.41
N GLY A 33 -0.32 -10.77 -1.26
CA GLY A 33 -1.37 -9.74 -1.21
C GLY A 33 -2.15 -9.68 0.08
N ARG A 34 -2.08 -10.73 0.90
CA ARG A 34 -2.77 -10.71 2.19
C ARG A 34 -2.18 -9.66 3.14
N GLY A 35 -0.89 -9.35 2.99
CA GLY A 35 -0.28 -8.32 3.83
C GLY A 35 -0.93 -6.96 3.68
N PRO A 36 -0.92 -6.40 2.47
CA PRO A 36 -1.56 -5.10 2.29
C PRO A 36 -3.08 -5.13 2.52
N VAL A 37 -3.74 -6.28 2.27
CA VAL A 37 -5.17 -6.37 2.53
C VAL A 37 -5.47 -6.26 4.02
N GLU A 38 -4.67 -6.90 4.86
CA GLU A 38 -4.87 -6.79 6.31
C GLU A 38 -4.75 -5.35 6.77
N ALA A 39 -3.73 -4.65 6.29
CA ALA A 39 -3.54 -3.25 6.66
C ALA A 39 -4.68 -2.39 6.14
N TYR A 40 -5.09 -2.62 4.90
CA TYR A 40 -6.19 -1.89 4.29
C TYR A 40 -7.47 -2.02 5.14
N LYS A 41 -7.82 -3.25 5.51
CA LYS A 41 -9.03 -3.49 6.29
C LYS A 41 -8.95 -2.85 7.67
N TYR A 42 -7.79 -2.95 8.30
CA TYR A 42 -7.60 -2.37 9.61
C TYR A 42 -7.90 -0.87 9.59
N TRP A 43 -7.27 -0.14 8.66
CA TRP A 43 -7.43 1.30 8.62
C TRP A 43 -8.81 1.72 8.14
N LYS A 44 -9.43 0.95 7.25
CA LYS A 44 -10.80 1.24 6.85
C LYS A 44 -11.76 1.10 8.02
N GLU A 45 -11.57 0.07 8.83
CA GLU A 45 -12.43 -0.13 10.00
C GLU A 45 -12.27 0.98 11.01
N GLU A 46 -11.08 1.59 11.05
CA GLU A 46 -10.85 2.72 11.92
C GLU A 46 -11.44 4.02 11.38
N GLY A 47 -12.03 3.98 10.20
CA GLY A 47 -12.72 5.13 9.65
C GLY A 47 -11.89 6.01 8.72
N HIS A 48 -10.71 5.55 8.35
CA HIS A 48 -9.84 6.33 7.45
C HIS A 48 -10.15 6.05 6.00
N LYS A 49 -9.85 7.03 5.15
CA LYS A 49 -9.78 6.81 3.72
C LYS A 49 -8.41 6.22 3.43
N VAL A 50 -8.38 5.10 2.74
CA VAL A 50 -7.14 4.37 2.54
C VAL A 50 -6.82 4.25 1.06
N LYS A 51 -5.58 4.56 0.68
CA LYS A 51 -5.09 4.34 -0.67
C LYS A 51 -3.91 3.40 -0.61
N VAL A 52 -3.92 2.41 -1.50
CA VAL A 52 -2.86 1.40 -1.57
C VAL A 52 -2.05 1.67 -2.82
N PHE A 53 -0.75 1.91 -2.65
CA PHE A 53 0.15 2.26 -3.75
C PHE A 53 0.79 1.01 -4.29
N VAL A 54 0.65 0.78 -5.59
CA VAL A 54 1.12 -0.44 -6.22
C VAL A 54 2.05 -0.14 -7.39
N TRP A 55 3.00 -1.02 -7.59
CA TRP A 55 3.88 -1.02 -8.74
C TRP A 55 3.18 -1.71 -9.87
N ALA A 56 2.93 -0.97 -10.93
CA ALA A 56 2.16 -1.51 -12.04
C ALA A 56 2.81 -2.74 -12.67
N ARG A 57 4.13 -2.73 -12.77
CA ARG A 57 4.80 -3.77 -13.53
C ARG A 57 5.08 -5.05 -12.77
N LYS A 58 5.51 -4.91 -11.52
CA LYS A 58 5.94 -6.08 -10.78
C LYS A 58 4.81 -6.89 -10.21
N LEU A 59 3.76 -6.22 -9.72
CA LEU A 59 2.74 -6.92 -8.97
C LEU A 59 1.57 -7.38 -9.82
N PHE A 60 1.43 -6.84 -11.03
CA PHE A 60 0.27 -7.12 -11.86
C PHE A 60 0.63 -7.61 -13.26
N ASN A 61 1.82 -8.13 -13.45
CA ASN A 61 2.20 -8.64 -14.76
C ASN A 61 1.68 -10.06 -14.91
N ARG A 62 0.43 -10.17 -15.36
CA ARG A 62 -0.23 -11.46 -15.44
C ARG A 62 0.26 -12.32 -16.59
N SER A 63 1.08 -11.77 -17.46
CA SER A 63 1.66 -12.57 -18.54
C SER A 63 2.78 -13.47 -18.03
N ASP A 64 3.26 -13.25 -16.82
CA ASP A 64 4.31 -14.05 -16.23
C ASP A 64 3.92 -14.41 -14.79
N PRO A 65 3.43 -15.64 -14.57
CA PRO A 65 2.97 -16.04 -13.24
C PRO A 65 4.03 -15.92 -12.16
N GLU A 66 5.31 -15.99 -12.54
CA GLU A 66 6.38 -15.88 -11.56
C GLU A 66 6.64 -14.43 -11.15
N GLN A 67 6.02 -13.49 -11.84
CA GLN A 67 6.17 -12.08 -11.55
C GLN A 67 4.93 -11.47 -10.92
N VAL A 68 4.01 -12.31 -10.43
CA VAL A 68 2.77 -11.85 -9.84
C VAL A 68 2.79 -12.13 -8.34
N MET A 69 2.37 -11.13 -7.58
CA MET A 69 2.25 -11.25 -6.13
C MET A 69 1.32 -12.40 -5.77
N ALA A 70 1.68 -13.20 -4.78
CA ALA A 70 0.82 -14.28 -4.32
C ALA A 70 -0.51 -13.71 -3.85
N ASN A 71 -1.58 -14.45 -4.09
CA ASN A 71 -2.94 -14.06 -3.71
C ASN A 71 -3.36 -12.72 -4.33
N ILE A 72 -2.91 -12.50 -5.56
CA ILE A 72 -3.25 -11.25 -6.26
C ILE A 72 -4.76 -11.12 -6.47
N GLU A 73 -5.45 -12.22 -6.70
CA GLU A 73 -6.89 -12.17 -6.92
C GLU A 73 -7.62 -11.74 -5.66
N PHE A 74 -7.20 -12.26 -4.52
CA PHE A 74 -7.76 -11.86 -3.25
C PHE A 74 -7.52 -10.37 -3.00
N PHE A 75 -6.30 -9.91 -3.29
CA PHE A 75 -5.93 -8.51 -3.18
C PHE A 75 -6.86 -7.64 -4.03
N GLU A 76 -7.09 -8.04 -5.27
CA GLU A 76 -7.93 -7.26 -6.18
C GLU A 76 -9.38 -7.26 -5.77
N GLU A 77 -9.86 -8.34 -5.16
CA GLU A 77 -11.23 -8.40 -4.69
C GLU A 77 -11.46 -7.53 -3.48
N GLU A 78 -10.49 -7.53 -2.57
CA GLU A 78 -10.68 -6.84 -1.29
C GLU A 78 -10.38 -5.35 -1.35
N ILE A 79 -9.55 -4.92 -2.29
CA ILE A 79 -9.19 -3.52 -2.43
C ILE A 79 -9.69 -3.03 -3.78
N PRO A 80 -10.76 -2.22 -3.80
CA PRO A 80 -11.35 -1.80 -5.08
C PRO A 80 -10.42 -0.88 -5.86
N PRO A 81 -10.62 -0.79 -7.17
CA PRO A 81 -9.72 0.00 -8.02
C PRO A 81 -9.58 1.46 -7.60
N GLN A 82 -10.64 2.05 -7.08
CA GLN A 82 -10.57 3.46 -6.68
C GLN A 82 -9.64 3.69 -5.50
N ASP A 83 -9.34 2.63 -4.74
CA ASP A 83 -8.44 2.73 -3.60
C ASP A 83 -7.03 2.24 -3.93
N ARG A 84 -6.77 1.88 -5.18
CA ARG A 84 -5.43 1.48 -5.61
C ARG A 84 -4.84 2.59 -6.48
N ILE A 85 -3.65 3.05 -6.12
CA ILE A 85 -2.95 4.06 -6.90
C ILE A 85 -1.75 3.40 -7.54
N ARG A 86 -1.71 3.41 -8.87
CA ARG A 86 -0.57 2.85 -9.61
C ARG A 86 0.54 3.88 -9.68
N ILE A 87 1.70 3.45 -9.26
CA ILE A 87 2.88 4.31 -9.38
C ILE A 87 3.35 4.26 -10.82
N PRO A 88 3.52 5.41 -11.48
CA PRO A 88 3.97 5.42 -12.88
C PRO A 88 5.29 4.67 -13.05
N PRO A 89 5.47 3.97 -14.17
CA PRO A 89 6.69 3.14 -14.35
C PRO A 89 7.97 3.94 -14.33
N ASP A 90 7.94 5.21 -14.68
CA ASP A 90 9.13 6.04 -14.72
C ASP A 90 9.33 6.85 -13.45
N ALA A 91 8.48 6.67 -12.46
CA ALA A 91 8.60 7.38 -11.20
C ALA A 91 9.41 6.55 -10.21
N ASP A 92 10.10 7.27 -9.32
CA ASP A 92 10.76 6.62 -8.20
C ASP A 92 9.68 6.30 -7.15
N ASP A 93 9.59 5.04 -6.77
CA ASP A 93 8.51 4.56 -5.91
C ASP A 93 8.40 5.29 -4.61
N ASP A 94 9.52 5.33 -3.89
CA ASP A 94 9.51 5.94 -2.56
C ASP A 94 9.17 7.41 -2.64
N SER A 95 9.76 8.10 -3.62
CA SER A 95 9.48 9.52 -3.79
C SER A 95 8.03 9.78 -4.13
N TYR A 96 7.46 8.98 -5.01
CA TYR A 96 6.07 9.15 -5.41
C TYR A 96 5.13 8.97 -4.21
N PHE A 97 5.34 7.88 -3.49
CA PHE A 97 4.54 7.52 -2.33
C PHE A 97 4.65 8.59 -1.24
N ILE A 98 5.87 8.98 -0.91
CA ILE A 98 6.11 9.97 0.14
C ILE A 98 5.55 11.33 -0.25
N SER A 99 5.76 11.75 -1.51
CA SER A 99 5.25 13.03 -1.97
C SER A 99 3.74 13.10 -1.87
N TRP A 100 3.06 12.03 -2.28
CA TRP A 100 1.61 11.99 -2.20
C TRP A 100 1.16 12.13 -0.74
N ALA A 101 1.83 11.38 0.15
CA ALA A 101 1.45 11.39 1.56
C ALA A 101 1.66 12.77 2.19
N VAL A 102 2.77 13.42 1.84
CA VAL A 102 3.05 14.76 2.37
C VAL A 102 1.99 15.75 1.88
N LYS A 103 1.66 15.71 0.60
CA LYS A 103 0.68 16.62 0.05
C LYS A 103 -0.69 16.44 0.67
N LYS A 104 -1.07 15.20 0.97
CA LYS A 104 -2.39 14.91 1.51
C LYS A 104 -2.45 14.90 3.02
N GLY A 105 -1.30 15.05 3.68
CA GLY A 105 -1.25 14.92 5.12
C GLY A 105 -1.57 13.51 5.58
N ALA A 106 -1.15 12.52 4.81
CA ALA A 106 -1.53 11.14 5.05
C ALA A 106 -0.63 10.44 6.05
N ILE A 107 -1.16 9.41 6.68
CA ILE A 107 -0.37 8.50 7.50
C ILE A 107 0.29 7.50 6.57
N LEU A 108 1.58 7.30 6.71
CA LEU A 108 2.31 6.31 5.92
C LEU A 108 2.31 4.96 6.63
N VAL A 109 1.92 3.93 5.90
CA VAL A 109 1.93 2.57 6.45
C VAL A 109 2.90 1.73 5.64
N THR A 110 4.02 1.41 6.24
CA THR A 110 5.07 0.64 5.60
C THR A 110 5.85 -0.09 6.68
N ASN A 111 6.36 -1.27 6.33
CA ASN A 111 7.19 -2.03 7.25
C ASN A 111 8.64 -1.60 7.18
N ASP A 112 8.96 -0.75 6.23
CA ASP A 112 10.31 -0.27 6.05
C ASP A 112 10.74 0.64 7.17
N LEU A 113 9.81 1.29 7.83
CA LEU A 113 10.06 2.24 8.90
C LEU A 113 10.93 3.39 8.45
N MET A 114 11.13 3.52 7.15
CA MET A 114 11.92 4.61 6.56
C MET A 114 13.32 4.70 7.16
N ARG A 115 13.93 3.55 7.43
CA ARG A 115 15.24 3.55 8.07
C ARG A 115 16.29 4.29 7.27
N ASP A 116 16.27 4.09 5.96
CA ASP A 116 17.24 4.73 5.10
C ASP A 116 16.99 6.22 4.93
N HIS A 117 15.84 6.68 5.37
CA HIS A 117 15.45 8.08 5.22
C HIS A 117 15.51 8.85 6.53
N ARG A 118 15.79 8.17 7.62
CA ARG A 118 15.81 8.82 8.91
C ARG A 118 17.08 9.61 9.16
N GLU A 119 18.11 9.15 8.55
CA GLU A 119 19.37 9.83 8.71
C GLU A 119 19.44 11.05 7.82
#